data_eb46503083413c009871a0e6e9667665
#
_entry.id   eb46503083413c009871a0e6e9667665
#
_cell.length_a   1.000
_cell.length_b   1.000
_cell.length_c   1.000
_cell.angle_alpha   90.00
_cell.angle_beta   90.00
_cell.angle_gamma   90.00
#
_symmetry.space_group_name_H-M   'P 1'
#
loop_
_entity.id
_entity.type
_entity.pdbx_description
1 polymer ?
#
loop_
_entity_poly.entity_id
_entity_poly.type
_entity_poly.pdbx_seq_one_letter_code
_entity_poly.pdbx_strand_id
1 'polypeptide(L)'
;MGSRGRLPIRIGGVYWGMRLPPLLLASALIACASSGKPAPVESAARAVTPGSGLAPASFVRTTADAPAMRSIDVRDGLSRQTAMRSLTDALAQRYVVDVVDPRAGFAMTTWQASLIREGVPDPRYRTRFVARFVDEWHALQLRSEARFTHGQEPDVGYDSAQLDSLANDLRAKLGKKQ
;
A
#
# COMPACT_ATOMS: atom_id res chain seq x y z
N MET A 1 -57.24 -1.66 8.53
CA MET A 1 -57.70 -0.50 7.73
C MET A 1 -56.71 0.62 7.91
N GLY A 2 -56.15 1.17 6.82
CA GLY A 2 -55.24 2.33 6.78
C GLY A 2 -53.91 1.95 6.14
N SER A 3 -53.79 1.98 4.94
CA SER A 3 -53.69 2.95 3.83
C SER A 3 -52.20 3.27 3.53
N ARG A 4 -51.88 2.84 2.37
CA ARG A 4 -50.63 2.99 1.59
C ARG A 4 -50.31 4.45 1.30
N GLY A 5 -49.03 4.81 1.38
CA GLY A 5 -48.48 6.01 0.78
C GLY A 5 -47.18 5.70 0.05
N ARG A 6 -47.28 5.43 -1.24
CA ARG A 6 -46.09 5.42 -2.16
C ARG A 6 -45.91 6.82 -2.72
N LEU A 7 -44.73 7.39 -2.56
CA LEU A 7 -44.32 8.58 -3.30
C LEU A 7 -43.40 8.19 -4.47
N PRO A 8 -43.66 8.71 -5.68
CA PRO A 8 -42.78 8.44 -6.83
C PRO A 8 -41.60 9.40 -6.86
N ILE A 9 -40.36 8.83 -6.95
CA ILE A 9 -39.15 9.58 -7.23
C ILE A 9 -39.11 9.89 -8.72
N ARG A 10 -39.15 11.16 -9.04
CA ARG A 10 -39.05 11.72 -10.37
C ARG A 10 -37.57 11.89 -10.73
N ILE A 11 -37.06 11.07 -11.66
CA ILE A 11 -35.71 11.19 -12.24
C ILE A 11 -35.77 12.21 -13.36
N GLY A 12 -35.24 13.39 -13.13
CA GLY A 12 -35.02 14.42 -14.15
C GLY A 12 -33.70 14.18 -14.88
N GLY A 13 -33.80 13.71 -16.13
CA GLY A 13 -32.65 13.65 -17.03
C GLY A 13 -32.30 15.05 -17.56
N VAL A 14 -31.06 15.44 -17.43
CA VAL A 14 -30.49 16.60 -18.15
C VAL A 14 -29.46 16.09 -19.14
N TYR A 15 -29.87 16.02 -20.41
CA TYR A 15 -28.98 15.79 -21.53
C TYR A 15 -28.26 17.10 -21.88
N TRP A 16 -26.97 17.15 -21.64
CA TRP A 16 -26.11 18.19 -22.22
C TRP A 16 -25.42 17.62 -23.46
N GLY A 17 -25.97 17.95 -24.61
CA GLY A 17 -25.32 17.73 -25.90
C GLY A 17 -24.14 18.69 -26.09
N MET A 18 -22.93 18.16 -26.05
CA MET A 18 -21.74 18.90 -26.48
C MET A 18 -21.36 18.44 -27.87
N ARG A 19 -21.64 19.32 -28.86
CA ARG A 19 -21.19 19.21 -30.24
C ARG A 19 -19.67 19.51 -30.28
N LEU A 20 -18.89 18.52 -30.73
CA LEU A 20 -17.48 18.72 -31.09
C LEU A 20 -17.39 19.19 -32.54
N PRO A 21 -16.59 20.20 -32.89
CA PRO A 21 -16.24 20.52 -34.26
C PRO A 21 -15.11 19.61 -34.78
N PRO A 22 -15.11 19.32 -36.08
CA PRO A 22 -14.02 18.56 -36.70
C PRO A 22 -12.88 19.52 -37.02
N LEU A 23 -11.69 19.30 -36.48
CA LEU A 23 -10.45 19.90 -36.93
C LEU A 23 -9.56 18.82 -37.51
N LEU A 24 -9.53 18.81 -38.85
CA LEU A 24 -8.50 18.26 -39.73
C LEU A 24 -7.17 18.99 -39.43
N LEU A 25 -6.06 18.28 -39.39
CA LEU A 25 -4.74 18.63 -39.97
C LEU A 25 -3.70 17.61 -39.53
N ALA A 26 -3.32 16.78 -40.48
CA ALA A 26 -2.02 16.80 -41.19
C ALA A 26 -0.83 16.22 -40.41
N SER A 27 -0.49 15.04 -40.78
CA SER A 27 0.80 14.44 -41.16
C SER A 27 2.08 15.11 -40.64
N ALA A 28 2.83 14.38 -39.82
CA ALA A 28 4.29 14.32 -39.90
C ALA A 28 4.76 12.97 -39.38
N LEU A 29 5.08 12.08 -40.33
CA LEU A 29 5.89 10.88 -40.11
C LEU A 29 7.33 11.33 -39.79
N ILE A 30 7.76 11.13 -38.55
CA ILE A 30 9.19 11.04 -38.25
C ILE A 30 9.40 9.68 -37.59
N ALA A 31 9.81 8.75 -38.46
CA ALA A 31 10.36 7.46 -38.05
C ALA A 31 11.76 7.70 -37.45
N CYS A 32 11.90 7.70 -36.13
CA CYS A 32 13.16 7.41 -35.47
C CYS A 32 13.03 6.05 -34.81
N ALA A 33 13.41 5.01 -35.55
CA ALA A 33 13.70 3.70 -35.00
C ALA A 33 14.96 3.80 -34.13
N SER A 34 14.79 4.06 -32.86
CA SER A 34 15.81 3.76 -31.86
C SER A 34 15.38 2.48 -31.15
N SER A 35 15.93 1.35 -31.61
CA SER A 35 15.93 0.07 -30.94
C SER A 35 16.78 0.18 -29.66
N GLY A 36 16.30 0.94 -28.70
CA GLY A 36 16.79 0.96 -27.33
C GLY A 36 16.19 -0.22 -26.59
N LYS A 37 16.98 -1.28 -26.43
CA LYS A 37 16.74 -2.34 -25.47
C LYS A 37 16.35 -1.68 -24.14
N PRO A 38 15.16 -1.96 -23.55
CA PRO A 38 14.83 -1.39 -22.26
C PRO A 38 15.89 -1.87 -21.26
N ALA A 39 16.71 -0.96 -20.80
CA ALA A 39 17.57 -1.23 -19.66
C ALA A 39 16.66 -1.64 -18.49
N PRO A 40 17.03 -2.68 -17.71
CA PRO A 40 16.31 -3.00 -16.50
C PRO A 40 16.29 -1.73 -15.66
N VAL A 41 15.09 -1.26 -15.35
CA VAL A 41 14.89 -0.19 -14.37
C VAL A 41 15.29 -0.81 -13.05
N GLU A 42 16.57 -0.79 -12.77
CA GLU A 42 17.12 -1.05 -11.47
C GLU A 42 16.54 0.05 -10.58
N SER A 43 15.50 -0.32 -9.84
CA SER A 43 14.90 0.53 -8.82
C SER A 43 16.04 0.87 -7.85
N ALA A 44 16.71 1.97 -8.12
CA ALA A 44 17.76 2.48 -7.28
C ALA A 44 17.11 2.91 -5.95
N ALA A 45 16.84 1.93 -5.09
CA ALA A 45 16.72 2.17 -3.67
C ALA A 45 18.09 2.75 -3.24
N ARG A 46 18.19 4.07 -3.29
CA ARG A 46 19.37 4.75 -2.77
C ARG A 46 19.44 4.45 -1.29
N ALA A 47 20.30 3.49 -0.95
CA ALA A 47 20.68 3.27 0.43
C ALA A 47 21.12 4.63 0.98
N VAL A 48 20.42 5.12 1.99
CA VAL A 48 20.83 6.35 2.69
C VAL A 48 22.18 6.05 3.29
N THR A 49 23.19 6.78 2.84
CA THR A 49 24.54 6.74 3.42
C THR A 49 24.42 6.88 4.94
N PRO A 50 25.06 6.02 5.75
CA PRO A 50 24.99 6.10 7.21
C PRO A 50 25.83 7.31 7.69
N GLY A 51 25.29 8.51 7.52
CA GLY A 51 26.02 9.74 7.85
C GLY A 51 25.19 10.80 8.56
N SER A 52 23.87 10.75 8.42
CA SER A 52 23.00 11.68 9.16
C SER A 52 22.41 10.99 10.39
N GLY A 53 23.17 10.56 11.35
CA GLY A 53 22.89 9.93 12.65
C GLY A 53 21.47 9.84 13.26
N LEU A 54 20.41 9.90 12.47
CA LEU A 54 19.05 10.12 12.91
C LEU A 54 18.06 9.07 12.40
N ALA A 55 18.09 8.68 11.12
CA ALA A 55 17.21 7.62 10.64
C ALA A 55 17.74 6.23 10.99
N PRO A 56 16.89 5.22 11.25
CA PRO A 56 17.35 3.84 11.41
C PRO A 56 17.96 3.33 10.09
N ALA A 57 18.93 2.40 10.19
CA ALA A 57 19.57 1.81 9.02
C ALA A 57 18.58 1.05 8.11
N SER A 58 17.46 0.60 8.66
CA SER A 58 16.38 -0.06 7.93
C SER A 58 15.47 0.90 7.15
N PHE A 59 15.59 2.22 7.37
CA PHE A 59 14.81 3.21 6.62
C PHE A 59 15.32 3.34 5.20
N VAL A 60 14.47 3.04 4.25
CA VAL A 60 14.71 3.20 2.82
C VAL A 60 13.81 4.30 2.30
N ARG A 61 14.43 5.39 1.81
CA ARG A 61 13.69 6.49 1.19
C ARG A 61 13.12 6.02 -0.14
N THR A 62 11.82 6.19 -0.35
CA THR A 62 11.19 5.90 -1.64
C THR A 62 10.83 7.20 -2.34
N THR A 63 10.80 7.18 -3.67
CA THR A 63 10.02 8.15 -4.44
C THR A 63 8.54 7.83 -4.22
N ALA A 64 7.68 8.86 -4.24
CA ALA A 64 6.26 8.75 -3.86
C ALA A 64 5.48 7.62 -4.58
N ASP A 65 5.99 7.16 -5.72
CA ASP A 65 5.27 6.27 -6.64
C ASP A 65 5.58 4.77 -6.47
N ALA A 66 6.53 4.39 -5.62
CA ALA A 66 6.92 2.99 -5.44
C ALA A 66 7.07 2.59 -3.97
N PRO A 67 5.96 2.41 -3.25
CA PRO A 67 6.03 1.91 -1.88
C PRO A 67 6.55 0.48 -1.86
N ALA A 68 7.44 0.18 -0.90
CA ALA A 68 7.91 -1.18 -0.73
C ALA A 68 6.77 -2.11 -0.35
N MET A 69 6.69 -3.20 -1.07
CA MET A 69 5.65 -4.19 -0.92
C MET A 69 6.26 -5.60 -0.87
N ARG A 70 5.62 -6.49 -0.12
CA ARG A 70 5.88 -7.93 -0.13
C ARG A 70 4.60 -8.65 -0.52
N SER A 71 4.72 -9.62 -1.41
CA SER A 71 3.64 -10.54 -1.73
C SER A 71 3.84 -11.86 -0.97
N ILE A 72 2.76 -12.42 -0.49
CA ILE A 72 2.73 -13.67 0.26
C ILE A 72 1.64 -14.54 -0.35
N ASP A 73 2.02 -15.69 -0.92
CA ASP A 73 1.07 -16.65 -1.45
C ASP A 73 0.31 -17.30 -0.29
N VAL A 74 -1.00 -17.19 -0.32
CA VAL A 74 -1.89 -17.74 0.71
C VAL A 74 -2.13 -19.21 0.40
N ARG A 75 -2.04 -20.06 1.44
CA ARG A 75 -2.28 -21.50 1.28
C ARG A 75 -3.71 -21.79 0.85
N ASP A 76 -3.87 -22.79 0.01
CA ASP A 76 -5.15 -23.23 -0.50
C ASP A 76 -6.04 -23.79 0.63
N GLY A 77 -7.35 -23.64 0.50
CA GLY A 77 -8.33 -24.14 1.47
C GLY A 77 -8.48 -23.30 2.74
N LEU A 78 -7.77 -22.18 2.87
CA LEU A 78 -7.97 -21.27 3.99
C LEU A 78 -9.22 -20.42 3.77
N SER A 79 -10.18 -20.46 4.71
CA SER A 79 -11.36 -19.61 4.59
C SER A 79 -11.00 -18.14 4.71
N ARG A 80 -11.74 -17.26 4.00
CA ARG A 80 -11.55 -15.79 4.06
C ARG A 80 -11.59 -15.27 5.49
N GLN A 81 -12.50 -15.79 6.31
CA GLN A 81 -12.62 -15.40 7.71
C GLN A 81 -11.37 -15.79 8.51
N THR A 82 -10.85 -17.00 8.32
CA THR A 82 -9.63 -17.46 9.00
C THR A 82 -8.42 -16.69 8.54
N ALA A 83 -8.29 -16.43 7.22
CA ALA A 83 -7.20 -15.63 6.67
C ALA A 83 -7.21 -14.22 7.27
N MET A 84 -8.36 -13.56 7.31
CA MET A 84 -8.50 -12.22 7.85
C MET A 84 -8.21 -12.16 9.35
N ARG A 85 -8.69 -13.15 10.13
CA ARG A 85 -8.36 -13.26 11.56
C ARG A 85 -6.85 -13.41 11.77
N SER A 86 -6.21 -14.32 11.04
CA SER A 86 -4.76 -14.53 11.15
C SER A 86 -3.95 -13.29 10.79
N LEU A 87 -4.39 -12.51 9.79
CA LEU A 87 -3.78 -11.24 9.44
C LEU A 87 -3.93 -10.23 10.58
N THR A 88 -5.16 -10.00 11.06
CA THR A 88 -5.43 -9.03 12.12
C THR A 88 -4.73 -9.38 13.43
N ASP A 89 -4.71 -10.66 13.80
CA ASP A 89 -3.99 -11.14 14.98
C ASP A 89 -2.47 -10.92 14.85
N ALA A 90 -1.89 -11.15 13.66
CA ALA A 90 -0.48 -10.89 13.45
C ALA A 90 -0.13 -9.40 13.54
N LEU A 91 -0.97 -8.53 12.97
CA LEU A 91 -0.80 -7.08 13.09
C LEU A 91 -0.96 -6.61 14.53
N ALA A 92 -2.01 -7.06 15.23
CA ALA A 92 -2.34 -6.64 16.59
C ALA A 92 -1.29 -7.06 17.64
N GLN A 93 -0.44 -8.05 17.35
CA GLN A 93 0.65 -8.44 18.25
C GLN A 93 1.72 -7.35 18.43
N ARG A 94 1.89 -6.48 17.45
CA ARG A 94 2.97 -5.46 17.43
C ARG A 94 2.49 -4.05 17.16
N TYR A 95 1.31 -3.90 16.57
CA TYR A 95 0.80 -2.62 16.07
C TYR A 95 -0.64 -2.39 16.52
N VAL A 96 -1.03 -1.14 16.64
CA VAL A 96 -2.44 -0.79 16.82
C VAL A 96 -3.11 -0.83 15.45
N VAL A 97 -4.07 -1.71 15.28
CA VAL A 97 -4.87 -1.82 14.06
C VAL A 97 -5.92 -0.73 14.05
N ASP A 98 -5.96 0.06 12.98
CA ASP A 98 -6.86 1.21 12.81
C ASP A 98 -8.08 0.84 11.98
N VAL A 99 -7.86 0.22 10.82
CA VAL A 99 -8.92 -0.14 9.89
C VAL A 99 -8.87 -1.63 9.59
N VAL A 100 -10.03 -2.28 9.64
CA VAL A 100 -10.23 -3.66 9.20
C VAL A 100 -11.49 -3.73 8.35
N ASP A 101 -11.34 -4.12 7.08
CA ASP A 101 -12.46 -4.43 6.20
C ASP A 101 -12.40 -5.90 5.74
N PRO A 102 -13.12 -6.80 6.42
CA PRO A 102 -13.10 -8.23 6.07
C PRO A 102 -13.71 -8.54 4.69
N ARG A 103 -14.57 -7.66 4.17
CA ARG A 103 -15.19 -7.85 2.86
C ARG A 103 -14.22 -7.51 1.74
N ALA A 104 -13.49 -6.41 1.90
CA ALA A 104 -12.45 -6.01 0.97
C ALA A 104 -11.12 -6.76 1.17
N GLY A 105 -11.00 -7.56 2.25
CA GLY A 105 -9.74 -8.23 2.61
C GLY A 105 -8.63 -7.24 2.95
N PHE A 106 -8.96 -6.16 3.65
CA PHE A 106 -8.07 -5.04 3.91
C PHE A 106 -7.87 -4.82 5.40
N ALA A 107 -6.62 -4.51 5.79
CA ALA A 107 -6.28 -4.05 7.13
C ALA A 107 -5.18 -2.99 7.08
N MET A 108 -5.25 -2.02 8.01
CA MET A 108 -4.26 -0.97 8.14
C MET A 108 -4.00 -0.68 9.62
N THR A 109 -2.74 -0.38 9.95
CA THR A 109 -2.36 0.05 11.30
C THR A 109 -2.32 1.57 11.42
N THR A 110 -2.37 2.08 12.65
CA THR A 110 -2.07 3.50 12.93
C THR A 110 -0.60 3.80 12.64
N TRP A 111 -0.28 5.09 12.54
CA TRP A 111 1.10 5.56 12.57
C TRP A 111 1.68 5.42 13.98
N GLN A 112 2.73 4.65 14.14
CA GLN A 112 3.38 4.42 15.43
C GLN A 112 4.85 4.83 15.39
N ALA A 113 5.35 5.39 16.50
CA ALA A 113 6.77 5.59 16.69
C ALA A 113 7.44 4.21 16.83
N SER A 114 8.27 3.86 15.86
CA SER A 114 8.85 2.51 15.74
C SER A 114 10.37 2.47 15.99
N LEU A 115 11.01 3.61 16.18
CA LEU A 115 12.40 3.72 16.57
C LEU A 115 12.48 3.97 18.07
N ILE A 116 13.22 3.12 18.78
CA ILE A 116 13.50 3.30 20.22
C ILE A 116 14.89 3.89 20.36
N ARG A 117 15.00 5.03 21.04
CA ARG A 117 16.26 5.67 21.42
C ARG A 117 16.32 5.77 22.94
N GLU A 118 17.38 5.26 23.53
CA GLU A 118 17.58 5.31 24.99
C GLU A 118 16.36 4.80 25.77
N GLY A 119 15.67 3.78 25.23
CA GLY A 119 14.48 3.20 25.85
C GLY A 119 13.17 3.96 25.60
N VAL A 120 13.20 5.08 24.85
CA VAL A 120 12.02 5.91 24.57
C VAL A 120 11.69 5.89 23.08
N PRO A 121 10.39 5.77 22.71
CA PRO A 121 9.97 5.89 21.32
C PRO A 121 10.31 7.28 20.74
N ASP A 122 11.03 7.31 19.63
CA ASP A 122 11.34 8.56 18.91
C ASP A 122 10.15 8.95 18.02
N PRO A 123 9.40 10.01 18.34
CA PRO A 123 8.20 10.41 17.61
C PRO A 123 8.50 10.91 16.19
N ARG A 124 9.77 11.20 15.89
CA ARG A 124 10.20 11.64 14.55
C ARG A 124 10.21 10.51 13.53
N TYR A 125 10.34 9.26 13.99
CA TYR A 125 10.29 8.10 13.11
C TYR A 125 9.01 7.30 13.37
N ARG A 126 8.12 7.30 12.37
CA ARG A 126 6.83 6.61 12.45
C ARG A 126 6.67 5.67 11.28
N THR A 127 6.09 4.51 11.56
CA THR A 127 5.74 3.51 10.55
C THR A 127 4.27 3.13 10.64
N ARG A 128 3.71 2.69 9.52
CA ARG A 128 2.43 1.98 9.46
C ARG A 128 2.48 0.89 8.41
N PHE A 129 1.58 -0.06 8.53
CA PHE A 129 1.43 -1.17 7.59
C PHE A 129 0.04 -1.15 6.97
N VAL A 130 0.02 -1.49 5.68
CA VAL A 130 -1.20 -1.68 4.90
C VAL A 130 -1.13 -3.09 4.32
N ALA A 131 -2.16 -3.89 4.55
CA ALA A 131 -2.26 -5.25 4.06
C ALA A 131 -3.56 -5.44 3.29
N ARG A 132 -3.49 -6.13 2.14
CA ARG A 132 -4.66 -6.40 1.30
C ARG A 132 -4.55 -7.77 0.66
N PHE A 133 -5.61 -8.57 0.79
CA PHE A 133 -5.75 -9.78 -0.01
C PHE A 133 -6.11 -9.40 -1.46
N VAL A 134 -5.44 -10.05 -2.39
CA VAL A 134 -5.62 -9.90 -3.84
C VAL A 134 -5.81 -11.27 -4.48
N ASP A 135 -6.03 -11.30 -5.79
CA ASP A 135 -6.17 -12.54 -6.56
C ASP A 135 -7.16 -13.52 -5.92
N GLU A 136 -8.36 -13.03 -5.65
CA GLU A 136 -9.43 -13.82 -5.01
C GLU A 136 -9.02 -14.48 -3.68
N TRP A 137 -8.16 -13.82 -2.90
CA TRP A 137 -7.59 -14.26 -1.62
C TRP A 137 -6.45 -15.29 -1.73
N HIS A 138 -5.90 -15.49 -2.92
CA HIS A 138 -4.75 -16.37 -3.13
C HIS A 138 -3.40 -15.69 -2.81
N ALA A 139 -3.37 -14.38 -2.74
CA ALA A 139 -2.20 -13.64 -2.35
C ALA A 139 -2.52 -12.52 -1.35
N LEU A 140 -1.57 -12.22 -0.46
CA LEU A 140 -1.60 -11.09 0.46
C LEU A 140 -0.49 -10.12 0.08
N GLN A 141 -0.85 -8.90 -0.24
CA GLN A 141 0.08 -7.80 -0.41
C GLN A 141 0.24 -7.06 0.92
N LEU A 142 1.48 -6.96 1.38
CA LEU A 142 1.87 -6.23 2.58
C LEU A 142 2.75 -5.06 2.18
N ARG A 143 2.40 -3.86 2.58
CA ARG A 143 3.11 -2.62 2.33
C ARG A 143 3.51 -1.96 3.65
N SER A 144 4.74 -1.46 3.73
CA SER A 144 5.20 -0.60 4.81
C SER A 144 5.28 0.85 4.32
N GLU A 145 4.86 1.77 5.16
CA GLU A 145 5.07 3.20 4.99
C GLU A 145 5.82 3.72 6.22
N ALA A 146 6.86 4.51 5.98
CA ALA A 146 7.65 5.15 7.03
C ALA A 146 7.79 6.64 6.76
N ARG A 147 7.82 7.43 7.84
CA ARG A 147 8.09 8.87 7.81
C ARG A 147 9.15 9.19 8.83
N PHE A 148 10.15 9.93 8.39
CA PHE A 148 11.20 10.43 9.26
C PHE A 148 11.24 11.96 9.19
N THR A 149 10.97 12.63 10.30
CA THR A 149 10.92 14.09 10.39
C THR A 149 12.22 14.61 11.00
N HIS A 150 13.04 15.26 10.20
CA HIS A 150 14.30 15.89 10.65
C HIS A 150 14.40 17.37 10.21
N GLY A 151 13.36 17.93 9.64
CA GLY A 151 13.24 19.31 9.18
C GLY A 151 11.78 19.71 9.02
N GLN A 152 11.52 20.65 8.12
CA GLN A 152 10.14 21.10 7.86
C GLN A 152 9.31 20.04 7.14
N GLU A 153 9.92 19.30 6.22
CA GLU A 153 9.25 18.23 5.48
C GLU A 153 9.75 16.87 5.92
N PRO A 154 8.85 15.90 6.14
CA PRO A 154 9.24 14.54 6.48
C PRO A 154 9.80 13.81 5.25
N ASP A 155 10.89 13.07 5.45
CA ASP A 155 11.30 12.05 4.50
C ASP A 155 10.28 10.91 4.49
N VAL A 156 9.85 10.51 3.30
CA VAL A 156 8.91 9.41 3.11
C VAL A 156 9.65 8.20 2.56
N GLY A 157 9.32 7.04 3.10
CA GLY A 157 9.97 5.79 2.73
C GLY A 157 9.27 4.59 3.32
N TYR A 158 10.05 3.54 3.57
CA TYR A 158 9.59 2.35 4.26
C TYR A 158 10.68 1.81 5.19
N ASP A 159 10.26 1.01 6.16
CA ASP A 159 11.18 0.27 7.03
C ASP A 159 11.34 -1.15 6.49
N SER A 160 12.49 -1.45 5.91
CA SER A 160 12.76 -2.74 5.27
C SER A 160 12.80 -3.88 6.29
N ALA A 161 13.43 -3.67 7.44
CA ALA A 161 13.57 -4.71 8.46
C ALA A 161 12.22 -5.07 9.10
N GLN A 162 11.39 -4.08 9.42
CA GLN A 162 10.06 -4.33 9.96
C GLN A 162 9.14 -4.98 8.93
N LEU A 163 9.21 -4.54 7.65
CA LEU A 163 8.45 -5.12 6.56
C LEU A 163 8.80 -6.60 6.36
N ASP A 164 10.08 -6.93 6.33
CA ASP A 164 10.55 -8.31 6.15
C ASP A 164 10.19 -9.19 7.36
N SER A 165 10.34 -8.68 8.58
CA SER A 165 9.95 -9.37 9.79
C SER A 165 8.46 -9.71 9.80
N LEU A 166 7.59 -8.72 9.53
CA LEU A 166 6.15 -8.94 9.48
C LEU A 166 5.74 -9.87 8.32
N ALA A 167 6.38 -9.73 7.16
CA ALA A 167 6.14 -10.63 6.02
C ALA A 167 6.48 -12.09 6.34
N ASN A 168 7.57 -12.33 7.08
CA ASN A 168 7.95 -13.68 7.51
C ASN A 168 6.95 -14.26 8.50
N ASP A 169 6.48 -13.47 9.48
CA ASP A 169 5.45 -13.91 10.42
C ASP A 169 4.15 -14.26 9.70
N LEU A 170 3.76 -13.45 8.73
CA LEU A 170 2.56 -13.71 7.93
C LEU A 170 2.72 -14.93 7.01
N ARG A 171 3.91 -15.14 6.41
CA ARG A 171 4.20 -16.38 5.64
C ARG A 171 4.08 -17.62 6.51
N ALA A 172 4.57 -17.58 7.73
CA ALA A 172 4.45 -18.70 8.66
C ALA A 172 2.98 -19.04 8.99
N LYS A 173 2.11 -18.03 9.10
CA LYS A 173 0.70 -18.21 9.47
C LYS A 173 -0.22 -18.50 8.28
N LEU A 174 0.00 -17.84 7.15
CA LEU A 174 -0.89 -17.81 5.99
C LEU A 174 -0.30 -18.50 4.75
N GLY A 175 1.03 -18.58 4.67
CA GLY A 175 1.73 -19.00 3.47
C GLY A 175 1.54 -20.47 3.13
N LYS A 176 1.75 -20.80 1.85
CA LYS A 176 1.87 -22.18 1.40
C LYS A 176 3.08 -22.82 2.10
N LYS A 177 2.91 -24.03 2.61
CA LYS A 177 4.05 -24.82 3.11
C LYS A 177 4.91 -25.19 1.90
N GLN A 178 6.14 -24.78 1.92
CA GLN A 178 7.15 -25.22 0.96
C GLN A 178 7.51 -26.69 1.21
#